data_1b45a0da70fa91a0ea0ecde58e6d6ec8
#
_entry.id   1b45a0da70fa91a0ea0ecde58e6d6ec8
#
_cell.length_a   1.000
_cell.length_b   1.000
_cell.length_c   1.000
_cell.angle_alpha   90.00
_cell.angle_beta   90.00
_cell.angle_gamma   90.00
#
_symmetry.space_group_name_H-M   'P 1'
#
loop_
_entity.id
_entity.type
_entity.pdbx_description
1 polymer ?
#
loop_
_entity_poly.entity_id
_entity_poly.type
_entity_poly.pdbx_seq_one_letter_code
_entity_poly.pdbx_strand_id
1 'polypeptide(L)'
;MNEMWNQIKYRANVIGYSKKLRPRIKNGKTTEELCFRVYVTKKMPSSALKLGDIVPSEIAGTTTDVVEIGEMKAMEHTEKVRPLVAGISIGNWGITAGTLGWFFEKDGEIALGSNAHVFAEDATKEGSGEKRVVQPGRYDGGTLEDEVGKYLWHQQLYGGTSECALAMGVTNFLNGISSLFARRSRFRALAEDVNYIDFAVAKPGVEYKLSLYKAPDGAEPRFFKGLGFAGSDLASYVCKAKHIVDTGWKPVEVEWREPAIGETLWKIGRTSEYTEATITDDSVHGTVDYGNYNYIEFDDLILTTKLLDPGDSGSATWLK
;
A
#
# COMPACT_ATOMS: atom_id res chain seq x y z
N MET A 1 -28.94 -3.93 -14.89
CA MET A 1 -27.70 -4.56 -14.43
C MET A 1 -27.89 -5.29 -13.10
N ASN A 2 -28.40 -4.66 -12.04
CA ASN A 2 -28.62 -5.33 -10.74
C ASN A 2 -29.62 -6.49 -10.82
N GLU A 3 -30.69 -6.36 -11.62
CA GLU A 3 -31.64 -7.46 -11.84
C GLU A 3 -31.01 -8.65 -12.56
N MET A 4 -30.19 -8.40 -13.57
CA MET A 4 -29.45 -9.46 -14.28
C MET A 4 -28.45 -10.17 -13.34
N TRP A 5 -27.75 -9.39 -12.48
CA TRP A 5 -26.85 -9.94 -11.48
C TRP A 5 -27.57 -10.85 -10.47
N ASN A 6 -28.74 -10.44 -9.99
CA ASN A 6 -29.52 -11.25 -9.04
C ASN A 6 -29.92 -12.63 -9.58
N GLN A 7 -30.00 -12.80 -10.91
CA GLN A 7 -30.31 -14.08 -11.54
C GLN A 7 -29.13 -15.07 -11.59
N ILE A 8 -27.89 -14.55 -11.44
CA ILE A 8 -26.67 -15.36 -11.63
C ILE A 8 -25.70 -15.35 -10.46
N LYS A 9 -25.84 -14.45 -9.48
CA LYS A 9 -24.87 -14.22 -8.38
C LYS A 9 -24.60 -15.44 -7.50
N TYR A 10 -25.49 -16.41 -7.47
CA TYR A 10 -25.35 -17.64 -6.68
C TYR A 10 -24.93 -18.86 -7.50
N ARG A 11 -24.65 -18.68 -8.81
CA ARG A 11 -24.14 -19.78 -9.64
C ARG A 11 -22.70 -20.09 -9.26
N ALA A 12 -22.37 -21.38 -9.16
CA ALA A 12 -21.00 -21.77 -8.89
C ALA A 12 -20.05 -21.17 -9.95
N ASN A 13 -18.85 -20.79 -9.52
CA ASN A 13 -17.82 -20.24 -10.41
C ASN A 13 -18.08 -18.78 -10.91
N VAL A 14 -19.25 -18.17 -10.65
CA VAL A 14 -19.54 -16.77 -10.98
C VAL A 14 -19.05 -15.88 -9.84
N ILE A 15 -18.16 -14.93 -10.14
CA ILE A 15 -17.49 -14.07 -9.16
C ILE A 15 -17.76 -12.59 -9.35
N GLY A 16 -18.32 -12.20 -10.49
CA GLY A 16 -18.60 -10.78 -10.74
C GLY A 16 -19.23 -10.48 -12.08
N TYR A 17 -19.47 -9.21 -12.33
CA TYR A 17 -20.00 -8.72 -13.61
C TYR A 17 -19.51 -7.30 -13.92
N SER A 18 -19.59 -6.89 -15.18
CA SER A 18 -19.31 -5.50 -15.57
C SER A 18 -20.53 -4.61 -15.31
N LYS A 19 -20.36 -3.51 -14.56
CA LYS A 19 -21.42 -2.51 -14.29
C LYS A 19 -21.88 -1.76 -15.53
N LYS A 20 -21.24 -1.95 -16.69
CA LYS A 20 -21.60 -1.35 -17.98
C LYS A 20 -21.66 -2.47 -19.03
N LEU A 21 -22.52 -2.34 -20.04
CA LEU A 21 -22.46 -3.22 -21.21
C LEU A 21 -21.09 -3.07 -21.87
N ARG A 22 -20.55 -4.20 -22.35
CA ARG A 22 -19.21 -4.26 -22.95
C ARG A 22 -19.30 -4.91 -24.34
N PRO A 23 -18.40 -4.55 -25.25
CA PRO A 23 -18.28 -5.26 -26.51
C PRO A 23 -18.02 -6.75 -26.27
N ARG A 24 -18.77 -7.63 -26.94
CA ARG A 24 -18.66 -9.08 -26.79
C ARG A 24 -17.35 -9.59 -27.38
N ILE A 25 -16.74 -10.59 -26.74
CA ILE A 25 -15.54 -11.26 -27.24
C ILE A 25 -15.93 -12.60 -27.84
N LYS A 26 -15.74 -12.77 -29.17
CA LYS A 26 -15.92 -14.03 -29.90
C LYS A 26 -14.59 -14.48 -30.50
N ASN A 27 -14.17 -15.70 -30.19
CA ASN A 27 -12.92 -16.29 -30.72
C ASN A 27 -11.69 -15.38 -30.52
N GLY A 28 -11.58 -14.75 -29.35
CA GLY A 28 -10.48 -13.84 -29.01
C GLY A 28 -10.56 -12.45 -29.67
N LYS A 29 -11.60 -12.16 -30.45
CA LYS A 29 -11.80 -10.86 -31.11
C LYS A 29 -12.98 -10.11 -30.49
N THR A 30 -12.79 -8.83 -30.27
CA THR A 30 -13.85 -7.91 -29.82
C THR A 30 -14.80 -7.63 -30.97
N THR A 31 -16.11 -7.72 -30.72
CA THR A 31 -17.18 -7.42 -31.67
C THR A 31 -17.87 -6.10 -31.32
N GLU A 32 -18.73 -5.56 -32.17
CA GLU A 32 -19.54 -4.37 -31.88
C GLU A 32 -20.78 -4.68 -31.03
N GLU A 33 -21.14 -5.97 -30.89
CA GLU A 33 -22.28 -6.40 -30.08
C GLU A 33 -22.05 -6.12 -28.62
N LEU A 34 -22.89 -5.28 -28.02
CA LEU A 34 -22.84 -4.98 -26.57
C LEU A 34 -23.51 -6.11 -25.76
N CYS A 35 -22.86 -6.57 -24.72
CA CYS A 35 -23.30 -7.68 -23.90
C CYS A 35 -23.19 -7.40 -22.39
N PHE A 36 -23.93 -8.16 -21.61
CA PHE A 36 -23.76 -8.26 -20.15
C PHE A 36 -22.60 -9.22 -19.87
N ARG A 37 -21.44 -8.65 -19.46
CA ARG A 37 -20.23 -9.45 -19.22
C ARG A 37 -20.25 -9.98 -17.81
N VAL A 38 -20.12 -11.32 -17.70
CA VAL A 38 -20.09 -12.09 -16.45
C VAL A 38 -18.67 -12.63 -16.27
N TYR A 39 -18.10 -12.42 -15.09
CA TYR A 39 -16.78 -12.90 -14.75
C TYR A 39 -16.85 -14.20 -13.95
N VAL A 40 -16.03 -15.17 -14.35
CA VAL A 40 -15.94 -16.49 -13.71
C VAL A 40 -14.51 -16.81 -13.33
N THR A 41 -14.34 -17.65 -12.31
CA THR A 41 -13.01 -18.14 -11.90
C THR A 41 -12.37 -18.97 -12.99
N LYS A 42 -13.16 -19.87 -13.64
CA LYS A 42 -12.69 -20.72 -14.74
C LYS A 42 -13.77 -20.90 -15.77
N LYS A 43 -13.44 -20.75 -17.05
CA LYS A 43 -14.36 -21.02 -18.14
C LYS A 43 -14.43 -22.54 -18.39
N MET A 44 -15.57 -23.13 -18.06
CA MET A 44 -15.80 -24.57 -18.19
C MET A 44 -16.77 -24.84 -19.32
N PRO A 45 -16.66 -25.99 -20.03
CA PRO A 45 -17.67 -26.41 -20.99
C PRO A 45 -19.00 -26.66 -20.27
N SER A 46 -20.12 -26.33 -20.92
CA SER A 46 -21.46 -26.47 -20.32
C SER A 46 -21.78 -27.90 -19.85
N SER A 47 -21.17 -28.89 -20.50
CA SER A 47 -21.29 -30.32 -20.10
C SER A 47 -20.64 -30.66 -18.77
N ALA A 48 -19.72 -29.83 -18.29
CA ALA A 48 -19.05 -30.01 -16.99
C ALA A 48 -19.70 -29.19 -15.86
N LEU A 49 -20.75 -28.42 -16.15
CA LEU A 49 -21.49 -27.62 -15.19
C LEU A 49 -22.85 -28.23 -14.87
N LYS A 50 -23.30 -28.08 -13.62
CA LYS A 50 -24.70 -28.37 -13.29
C LYS A 50 -25.63 -27.38 -14.01
N LEU A 51 -26.84 -27.82 -14.36
CA LEU A 51 -27.79 -26.98 -15.09
C LEU A 51 -28.05 -25.62 -14.42
N GLY A 52 -28.07 -25.58 -13.08
CA GLY A 52 -28.23 -24.37 -12.29
C GLY A 52 -27.02 -23.42 -12.28
N ASP A 53 -25.84 -23.90 -12.69
CA ASP A 53 -24.59 -23.12 -12.67
C ASP A 53 -24.24 -22.57 -14.07
N ILE A 54 -24.95 -22.99 -15.09
CA ILE A 54 -24.74 -22.49 -16.46
C ILE A 54 -25.27 -21.04 -16.56
N VAL A 55 -24.41 -20.09 -16.88
CA VAL A 55 -24.83 -18.71 -17.20
C VAL A 55 -25.66 -18.74 -18.48
N PRO A 56 -26.91 -18.28 -18.48
CA PRO A 56 -27.73 -18.23 -19.69
C PRO A 56 -27.06 -17.38 -20.78
N SER A 57 -27.25 -17.74 -22.04
CA SER A 57 -26.73 -16.97 -23.19
C SER A 57 -27.37 -15.57 -23.31
N GLU A 58 -28.53 -15.39 -22.68
CA GLU A 58 -29.27 -14.13 -22.64
C GLU A 58 -29.97 -13.96 -21.27
N ILE A 59 -29.97 -12.76 -20.73
CA ILE A 59 -30.66 -12.40 -19.47
C ILE A 59 -31.40 -11.09 -19.72
N ALA A 60 -32.71 -11.06 -19.48
CA ALA A 60 -33.56 -9.87 -19.66
C ALA A 60 -33.36 -9.19 -21.02
N GLY A 61 -33.34 -9.97 -22.13
CA GLY A 61 -33.18 -9.44 -23.49
C GLY A 61 -31.75 -8.98 -23.84
N THR A 62 -30.77 -9.22 -22.96
CA THR A 62 -29.37 -8.84 -23.19
C THR A 62 -28.48 -10.08 -23.30
N THR A 63 -27.75 -10.17 -24.41
CA THR A 63 -26.75 -11.25 -24.60
C THR A 63 -25.72 -11.24 -23.47
N THR A 64 -25.31 -12.42 -23.03
CA THR A 64 -24.24 -12.58 -22.02
C THR A 64 -22.91 -12.93 -22.68
N ASP A 65 -21.82 -12.50 -22.05
CA ASP A 65 -20.45 -12.88 -22.41
C ASP A 65 -19.74 -13.34 -21.12
N VAL A 66 -19.35 -14.62 -21.08
CA VAL A 66 -18.66 -15.20 -19.92
C VAL A 66 -17.16 -15.08 -20.13
N VAL A 67 -16.49 -14.40 -19.23
CA VAL A 67 -15.03 -14.16 -19.28
C VAL A 67 -14.37 -14.76 -18.05
N GLU A 68 -13.36 -15.59 -18.28
CA GLU A 68 -12.50 -16.10 -17.23
C GLU A 68 -11.53 -15.01 -16.77
N ILE A 69 -11.45 -14.80 -15.45
CA ILE A 69 -10.50 -13.86 -14.83
C ILE A 69 -9.71 -14.51 -13.68
N GLY A 70 -9.86 -15.82 -13.46
CA GLY A 70 -9.24 -16.52 -12.35
C GLY A 70 -9.99 -16.31 -11.02
N GLU A 71 -9.45 -16.83 -9.96
CA GLU A 71 -9.98 -16.61 -8.61
C GLU A 71 -9.61 -15.21 -8.13
N MET A 72 -10.61 -14.45 -7.68
CA MET A 72 -10.34 -13.26 -6.87
C MET A 72 -10.04 -13.74 -5.46
N LYS A 73 -8.77 -13.95 -5.13
CA LYS A 73 -8.33 -14.28 -3.77
C LYS A 73 -8.10 -13.00 -2.98
N ALA A 74 -8.50 -13.03 -1.72
CA ALA A 74 -7.94 -12.10 -0.76
C ALA A 74 -6.43 -12.38 -0.64
N MET A 75 -5.64 -11.33 -0.58
CA MET A 75 -4.19 -11.31 -0.76
C MET A 75 -3.45 -12.31 0.13
N GLU A 76 -2.50 -13.03 -0.45
CA GLU A 76 -1.72 -14.07 0.21
C GLU A 76 -0.63 -13.50 1.15
N HIS A 77 -0.27 -12.21 1.04
CA HIS A 77 0.76 -11.56 1.86
C HIS A 77 0.24 -11.12 3.23
N THR A 78 -1.01 -11.44 3.56
CA THR A 78 -1.67 -11.15 4.84
C THR A 78 -1.66 -12.35 5.80
N GLU A 79 -1.12 -13.49 5.39
CA GLU A 79 -1.03 -14.68 6.23
C GLU A 79 0.12 -14.61 7.24
N LYS A 80 0.10 -15.51 8.22
CA LYS A 80 1.21 -15.70 9.16
C LYS A 80 2.38 -16.37 8.47
N VAL A 81 3.54 -15.71 8.45
CA VAL A 81 4.76 -16.15 7.77
C VAL A 81 5.91 -16.25 8.77
N ARG A 82 6.56 -17.41 8.82
CA ARG A 82 7.75 -17.68 9.63
C ARG A 82 8.76 -18.52 8.83
N PRO A 83 10.07 -18.22 8.86
CA PRO A 83 10.67 -17.00 9.43
C PRO A 83 10.13 -15.73 8.76
N LEU A 84 10.33 -14.55 9.39
CA LEU A 84 9.94 -13.28 8.77
C LEU A 84 10.73 -13.02 7.50
N VAL A 85 10.04 -12.52 6.47
CA VAL A 85 10.63 -12.07 5.20
C VAL A 85 9.99 -10.73 4.81
N ALA A 86 10.65 -9.93 4.00
CA ALA A 86 10.08 -8.66 3.54
C ALA A 86 8.90 -8.86 2.57
N GLY A 87 8.02 -7.88 2.45
CA GLY A 87 6.85 -7.91 1.58
C GLY A 87 5.57 -8.48 2.21
N ILE A 88 5.59 -8.84 3.48
CA ILE A 88 4.43 -9.40 4.21
C ILE A 88 3.73 -8.37 5.09
N SER A 89 2.48 -8.65 5.45
CA SER A 89 1.72 -7.86 6.42
C SER A 89 2.42 -7.81 7.78
N ILE A 90 2.54 -6.62 8.35
CA ILE A 90 3.09 -6.37 9.69
C ILE A 90 2.50 -5.06 10.23
N GLY A 91 2.54 -4.85 11.54
CA GLY A 91 2.16 -3.56 12.11
C GLY A 91 2.31 -3.50 13.62
N ASN A 92 2.33 -2.29 14.14
CA ASN A 92 2.19 -2.04 15.56
C ASN A 92 0.78 -2.46 16.01
N TRP A 93 0.67 -3.08 17.18
CA TRP A 93 -0.61 -3.54 17.72
C TRP A 93 -1.64 -2.41 17.91
N GLY A 94 -1.20 -1.19 18.17
CA GLY A 94 -2.07 -0.01 18.35
C GLY A 94 -2.68 0.54 17.07
N ILE A 95 -2.22 0.10 15.88
CA ILE A 95 -2.64 0.58 14.57
C ILE A 95 -3.16 -0.54 13.66
N THR A 96 -3.33 -0.26 12.37
CA THR A 96 -3.93 -1.18 11.42
C THR A 96 -2.97 -2.27 10.93
N ALA A 97 -2.38 -2.08 9.76
CA ALA A 97 -1.37 -2.93 9.15
C ALA A 97 -0.70 -2.20 7.97
N GLY A 98 0.54 -2.56 7.71
CA GLY A 98 1.31 -2.17 6.54
C GLY A 98 2.21 -3.30 6.09
N THR A 99 3.32 -2.99 5.44
CA THR A 99 4.25 -3.97 4.87
C THR A 99 5.60 -3.95 5.58
N LEU A 100 6.16 -5.11 5.91
CA LEU A 100 7.57 -5.24 6.27
C LEU A 100 8.42 -4.98 5.03
N GLY A 101 9.13 -3.84 5.01
CA GLY A 101 9.90 -3.42 3.83
C GLY A 101 11.21 -4.17 3.66
N TRP A 102 12.11 -4.01 4.60
CA TRP A 102 13.42 -4.65 4.58
C TRP A 102 14.03 -4.73 5.98
N PHE A 103 15.24 -5.23 6.07
CA PHE A 103 16.01 -5.36 7.29
C PHE A 103 17.14 -4.33 7.30
N PHE A 104 17.39 -3.73 8.45
CA PHE A 104 18.38 -2.66 8.62
C PHE A 104 19.33 -2.98 9.76
N GLU A 105 20.51 -2.41 9.69
CA GLU A 105 21.54 -2.53 10.73
C GLU A 105 21.97 -1.14 11.21
N LYS A 106 22.16 -1.01 12.52
CA LYS A 106 22.81 0.12 13.17
C LYS A 106 23.55 -0.38 14.39
N ASP A 107 24.83 -0.02 14.51
CA ASP A 107 25.70 -0.38 15.66
C ASP A 107 25.75 -1.91 15.96
N GLY A 108 25.63 -2.74 14.89
CA GLY A 108 25.64 -4.21 14.99
C GLY A 108 24.29 -4.83 15.39
N GLU A 109 23.24 -4.03 15.57
CA GLU A 109 21.88 -4.53 15.80
C GLU A 109 21.07 -4.55 14.51
N ILE A 110 20.43 -5.71 14.22
CA ILE A 110 19.50 -5.86 13.08
C ILE A 110 18.08 -5.48 13.52
N ALA A 111 17.40 -4.75 12.67
CA ALA A 111 16.02 -4.31 12.89
C ALA A 111 15.13 -4.55 11.65
N LEU A 112 13.84 -4.76 11.89
CA LEU A 112 12.79 -4.76 10.87
C LEU A 112 12.50 -3.31 10.46
N GLY A 113 12.43 -3.02 9.18
CA GLY A 113 12.16 -1.66 8.66
C GLY A 113 10.79 -1.57 7.98
N SER A 114 10.07 -0.49 8.25
CA SER A 114 8.81 -0.12 7.62
C SER A 114 8.60 1.39 7.72
N ASN A 115 7.42 1.90 7.35
CA ASN A 115 7.08 3.30 7.57
C ASN A 115 6.83 3.60 9.06
N ALA A 116 7.02 4.85 9.46
CA ALA A 116 6.75 5.30 10.83
C ALA A 116 5.28 5.09 11.21
N HIS A 117 4.33 5.42 10.33
CA HIS A 117 2.92 5.20 10.57
C HIS A 117 2.50 3.71 10.60
N VAL A 118 3.43 2.77 10.30
CA VAL A 118 3.21 1.31 10.43
C VAL A 118 3.72 0.77 11.76
N PHE A 119 4.81 1.32 12.30
CA PHE A 119 5.44 0.82 13.53
C PHE A 119 5.26 1.72 14.74
N ALA A 120 4.97 3.02 14.57
CA ALA A 120 4.65 3.92 15.66
C ALA A 120 3.14 4.15 15.76
N GLU A 121 2.59 4.16 16.97
CA GLU A 121 1.17 4.43 17.23
C GLU A 121 0.74 5.81 16.72
N ASP A 122 1.64 6.78 16.85
CA ASP A 122 1.49 8.14 16.33
C ASP A 122 2.86 8.62 15.82
N ALA A 123 3.05 8.62 14.51
CA ALA A 123 4.32 8.98 13.88
C ALA A 123 4.71 10.45 14.07
N THR A 124 3.79 11.30 14.54
CA THR A 124 4.05 12.74 14.81
C THR A 124 4.59 12.99 16.21
N LYS A 125 4.60 11.98 17.06
CA LYS A 125 5.12 12.08 18.43
C LYS A 125 6.44 11.36 18.57
N GLU A 126 7.25 11.80 19.52
CA GLU A 126 8.47 11.08 19.89
C GLU A 126 8.11 9.74 20.57
N GLY A 127 8.70 8.66 20.08
CA GLY A 127 8.47 7.32 20.59
C GLY A 127 7.13 6.70 20.18
N SER A 128 6.74 5.64 20.87
CA SER A 128 5.43 5.00 20.72
C SER A 128 4.95 4.46 22.07
N GLY A 129 3.69 4.69 22.41
CA GLY A 129 3.05 4.16 23.61
C GLY A 129 2.93 2.64 23.55
N GLU A 130 2.32 2.12 22.50
CA GLU A 130 2.32 0.69 22.19
C GLU A 130 3.64 0.31 21.50
N LYS A 131 4.30 -0.73 21.97
CA LYS A 131 5.59 -1.18 21.44
C LYS A 131 5.55 -2.53 20.75
N ARG A 132 4.47 -3.29 20.88
CA ARG A 132 4.37 -4.63 20.27
C ARG A 132 4.12 -4.53 18.78
N VAL A 133 4.92 -5.26 18.01
CA VAL A 133 4.77 -5.42 16.56
C VAL A 133 4.32 -6.84 16.29
N VAL A 134 3.24 -6.99 15.53
CA VAL A 134 2.61 -8.28 15.21
C VAL A 134 2.66 -8.59 13.73
N GLN A 135 2.73 -9.88 13.38
CA GLN A 135 2.71 -10.38 12.01
C GLN A 135 1.84 -11.65 11.91
N PRO A 136 0.74 -11.60 11.14
CA PRO A 136 0.30 -10.46 10.31
C PRO A 136 -0.10 -9.24 11.16
N GLY A 137 -0.26 -8.08 10.54
CA GLY A 137 -0.76 -6.89 11.20
C GLY A 137 -2.20 -7.10 11.71
N ARG A 138 -2.62 -6.31 12.69
CA ARG A 138 -3.93 -6.46 13.34
C ARG A 138 -5.12 -6.46 12.36
N TYR A 139 -5.06 -5.63 11.33
CA TYR A 139 -6.11 -5.57 10.30
C TYR A 139 -6.27 -6.90 9.55
N ASP A 140 -5.21 -7.69 9.45
CA ASP A 140 -5.18 -8.99 8.76
C ASP A 140 -5.34 -10.18 9.71
N GLY A 141 -5.90 -9.93 10.88
CA GLY A 141 -6.23 -10.96 11.86
C GLY A 141 -5.11 -11.33 12.82
N GLY A 142 -3.98 -10.60 12.80
CA GLY A 142 -2.92 -10.77 13.79
C GLY A 142 -3.44 -10.51 15.21
N THR A 143 -2.93 -11.27 16.16
CA THR A 143 -3.26 -11.23 17.59
C THR A 143 -2.02 -10.90 18.42
N LEU A 144 -2.19 -10.70 19.72
CA LEU A 144 -1.06 -10.52 20.63
C LEU A 144 -0.14 -11.74 20.72
N GLU A 145 -0.65 -12.95 20.39
CA GLU A 145 0.15 -14.18 20.30
C GLU A 145 1.07 -14.19 19.05
N ASP A 146 0.79 -13.29 18.11
CA ASP A 146 1.56 -13.13 16.89
C ASP A 146 2.64 -12.03 17.00
N GLU A 147 3.02 -11.64 18.23
CA GLU A 147 4.12 -10.70 18.46
C GLU A 147 5.41 -11.22 17.82
N VAL A 148 6.02 -10.37 16.99
CA VAL A 148 7.25 -10.68 16.25
C VAL A 148 8.41 -9.76 16.59
N GLY A 149 8.13 -8.73 17.34
CA GLY A 149 9.14 -7.77 17.73
C GLY A 149 8.57 -6.59 18.51
N LYS A 150 9.46 -5.67 18.81
CA LYS A 150 9.10 -4.44 19.54
C LYS A 150 9.57 -3.22 18.80
N TYR A 151 8.70 -2.22 18.70
CA TYR A 151 9.06 -0.89 18.24
C TYR A 151 10.37 -0.44 18.91
N LEU A 152 11.27 0.09 18.11
CA LEU A 152 12.57 0.57 18.56
C LEU A 152 12.72 2.08 18.38
N TRP A 153 12.50 2.58 17.17
CA TRP A 153 12.69 3.98 16.81
C TRP A 153 11.96 4.33 15.51
N HIS A 154 11.62 5.58 15.32
CA HIS A 154 11.18 6.14 14.04
C HIS A 154 11.70 7.56 13.86
N GLN A 155 11.74 8.00 12.58
CA GLN A 155 11.86 9.42 12.26
C GLN A 155 10.53 10.10 12.59
N GLN A 156 10.53 10.98 13.56
CA GLN A 156 9.34 11.75 13.91
C GLN A 156 8.88 12.56 12.70
N LEU A 157 7.59 12.50 12.39
CA LEU A 157 6.98 13.30 11.34
C LEU A 157 6.47 14.62 11.92
N TYR A 158 6.89 15.70 11.32
CA TYR A 158 6.41 17.04 11.68
C TYR A 158 5.09 17.31 10.96
N GLY A 159 4.00 17.39 11.70
CA GLY A 159 2.66 17.65 11.19
C GLY A 159 2.49 19.12 10.80
N GLY A 160 1.75 19.36 9.71
CA GLY A 160 1.60 20.65 9.07
C GLY A 160 0.81 21.73 9.83
N THR A 161 0.65 21.64 11.15
CA THR A 161 0.10 22.72 11.96
C THR A 161 1.14 23.22 12.94
N SER A 162 1.49 24.50 12.81
CA SER A 162 2.41 25.17 13.76
C SER A 162 1.84 25.10 15.19
N GLU A 163 2.63 24.68 16.15
CA GLU A 163 2.31 24.78 17.59
C GLU A 163 2.48 26.21 18.14
N CYS A 164 2.91 27.16 17.32
CA CYS A 164 3.05 28.55 17.70
C CYS A 164 1.68 29.13 18.09
N ALA A 165 1.50 29.45 19.38
CA ALA A 165 0.25 30.00 19.91
C ALA A 165 -0.22 31.28 19.18
N LEU A 166 0.73 32.11 18.73
CA LEU A 166 0.44 33.32 17.96
C LEU A 166 -0.07 32.97 16.55
N ALA A 167 0.59 32.04 15.86
CA ALA A 167 0.18 31.59 14.52
C ALA A 167 -1.19 30.90 14.56
N MET A 168 -1.45 30.09 15.56
CA MET A 168 -2.75 29.48 15.80
C MET A 168 -3.83 30.51 16.14
N GLY A 169 -3.51 31.54 16.95
CA GLY A 169 -4.42 32.62 17.27
C GLY A 169 -4.84 33.42 16.03
N VAL A 170 -3.88 33.79 15.18
CA VAL A 170 -4.15 34.48 13.89
C VAL A 170 -4.98 33.61 12.96
N THR A 171 -4.62 32.33 12.84
CA THR A 171 -5.35 31.37 12.00
C THR A 171 -6.80 31.19 12.44
N ASN A 172 -7.04 31.04 13.73
CA ASN A 172 -8.37 30.91 14.31
C ASN A 172 -9.21 32.19 14.10
N PHE A 173 -8.62 33.35 14.24
CA PHE A 173 -9.25 34.63 13.98
C PHE A 173 -9.66 34.77 12.52
N LEU A 174 -8.76 34.49 11.57
CA LEU A 174 -9.03 34.54 10.13
C LEU A 174 -10.11 33.52 9.73
N ASN A 175 -10.09 32.32 10.31
CA ASN A 175 -11.12 31.31 10.09
C ASN A 175 -12.48 31.72 10.64
N GLY A 176 -12.50 32.41 11.79
CA GLY A 176 -13.70 33.02 12.34
C GLY A 176 -14.31 34.04 11.38
N ILE A 177 -13.53 34.96 10.85
CA ILE A 177 -13.95 35.93 9.83
C ILE A 177 -14.45 35.22 8.58
N SER A 178 -13.73 34.25 8.05
CA SER A 178 -14.11 33.49 6.87
C SER A 178 -15.47 32.78 7.05
N SER A 179 -15.75 32.29 8.26
CA SER A 179 -17.02 31.66 8.61
C SER A 179 -18.19 32.66 8.65
N LEU A 180 -17.96 33.86 9.17
CA LEU A 180 -18.97 34.94 9.19
C LEU A 180 -19.43 35.32 7.78
N PHE A 181 -18.56 35.23 6.80
CA PHE A 181 -18.87 35.50 5.39
C PHE A 181 -19.29 34.24 4.60
N ALA A 182 -19.58 33.12 5.28
CA ALA A 182 -19.98 31.84 4.68
C ALA A 182 -18.96 31.32 3.60
N ARG A 183 -17.68 31.71 3.69
CA ARG A 183 -16.65 31.25 2.77
C ARG A 183 -16.16 29.88 3.16
N ARG A 184 -15.87 29.03 2.16
CA ARG A 184 -15.30 27.69 2.35
C ARG A 184 -13.78 27.69 2.59
N SER A 185 -13.11 28.83 2.31
CA SER A 185 -11.67 28.98 2.53
C SER A 185 -11.32 28.86 4.02
N ARG A 186 -10.28 28.11 4.32
CA ARG A 186 -9.72 27.95 5.67
C ARG A 186 -8.24 28.31 5.64
N PHE A 187 -7.78 28.99 6.68
CA PHE A 187 -6.39 29.32 6.90
C PHE A 187 -5.77 28.29 7.82
N ARG A 188 -4.49 28.01 7.63
CA ARG A 188 -3.69 27.15 8.48
C ARG A 188 -2.37 27.84 8.82
N ALA A 189 -1.90 27.63 10.05
CA ALA A 189 -0.53 27.90 10.40
C ALA A 189 0.27 26.62 10.09
N LEU A 190 1.22 26.70 9.17
CA LEU A 190 2.09 25.58 8.83
C LEU A 190 3.32 25.58 9.74
N ALA A 191 3.84 24.39 10.06
CA ALA A 191 5.18 24.24 10.64
C ALA A 191 6.22 24.48 9.54
N GLU A 192 7.39 24.99 9.93
CA GLU A 192 8.51 25.20 8.98
C GLU A 192 9.29 23.90 8.69
N ASP A 193 9.07 22.84 9.49
CA ASP A 193 9.80 21.59 9.35
C ASP A 193 9.21 20.71 8.25
N VAL A 194 10.06 20.30 7.32
CA VAL A 194 9.74 19.45 6.19
C VAL A 194 10.27 18.03 6.43
N ASN A 195 9.48 17.03 6.10
CA ASN A 195 9.86 15.64 6.25
C ASN A 195 10.47 15.12 4.95
N TYR A 196 11.48 14.26 5.06
CA TYR A 196 12.11 13.58 3.93
C TYR A 196 11.79 12.09 3.87
N ILE A 197 11.45 11.49 5.00
CA ILE A 197 11.15 10.06 5.11
C ILE A 197 10.02 9.80 6.10
N ASP A 198 9.28 8.76 5.81
CA ASP A 198 8.38 8.06 6.71
C ASP A 198 9.01 6.70 7.00
N PHE A 199 9.80 6.60 8.08
CA PHE A 199 10.61 5.43 8.36
C PHE A 199 10.67 5.10 9.85
N ALA A 200 10.51 3.82 10.15
CA ALA A 200 10.64 3.26 11.49
C ALA A 200 11.30 1.90 11.49
N VAL A 201 11.82 1.54 12.65
CA VAL A 201 12.41 0.23 12.89
C VAL A 201 11.86 -0.42 14.15
N ALA A 202 11.82 -1.76 14.12
CA ALA A 202 11.44 -2.60 15.24
C ALA A 202 12.49 -3.69 15.49
N LYS A 203 12.80 -3.98 16.75
CA LYS A 203 13.70 -5.08 17.12
C LYS A 203 12.99 -6.40 16.90
N PRO A 204 13.54 -7.34 16.08
CA PRO A 204 12.94 -8.65 15.89
C PRO A 204 12.99 -9.49 17.16
N GLY A 205 11.91 -10.19 17.46
CA GLY A 205 11.79 -11.16 18.55
C GLY A 205 11.66 -12.60 18.09
N VAL A 206 11.65 -12.80 16.77
CA VAL A 206 11.54 -14.12 16.11
C VAL A 206 12.54 -14.23 14.97
N GLU A 207 12.71 -15.44 14.44
CA GLU A 207 13.59 -15.69 13.29
C GLU A 207 13.14 -14.91 12.06
N TYR A 208 14.11 -14.45 11.28
CA TYR A 208 13.92 -13.76 10.01
C TYR A 208 14.90 -14.27 8.95
N LYS A 209 14.56 -14.03 7.69
CA LYS A 209 15.40 -14.36 6.53
C LYS A 209 15.48 -13.14 5.62
N LEU A 210 16.69 -12.80 5.17
CA LEU A 210 16.94 -11.71 4.23
C LEU A 210 16.45 -12.10 2.82
N SER A 211 15.16 -12.07 2.62
CA SER A 211 14.49 -12.41 1.36
C SER A 211 13.16 -11.70 1.25
N LEU A 212 12.58 -11.71 0.07
CA LEU A 212 11.23 -11.22 -0.21
C LEU A 212 10.25 -12.39 -0.28
N TYR A 213 9.05 -12.18 0.24
CA TYR A 213 7.99 -13.17 0.18
C TYR A 213 7.47 -13.31 -1.25
N LYS A 214 7.44 -14.54 -1.76
CA LYS A 214 7.01 -14.84 -3.14
C LYS A 214 7.67 -13.92 -4.19
N ALA A 215 8.96 -13.67 -4.01
CA ALA A 215 9.74 -12.88 -4.97
C ALA A 215 9.68 -13.52 -6.37
N PRO A 216 9.78 -12.73 -7.45
CA PRO A 216 9.92 -13.25 -8.80
C PRO A 216 11.05 -14.28 -8.90
N ASP A 217 10.90 -15.27 -9.76
CA ASP A 217 11.91 -16.32 -9.98
C ASP A 217 13.27 -15.70 -10.30
N GLY A 218 14.30 -16.15 -9.59
CA GLY A 218 15.66 -15.65 -9.74
C GLY A 218 15.98 -14.35 -9.02
N ALA A 219 15.02 -13.75 -8.30
CA ALA A 219 15.26 -12.57 -7.49
C ALA A 219 16.10 -12.93 -6.25
N GLU A 220 17.35 -12.48 -6.21
CA GLU A 220 18.23 -12.64 -5.05
C GLU A 220 18.55 -11.27 -4.43
N PRO A 221 18.42 -11.10 -3.09
CA PRO A 221 18.62 -9.81 -2.41
C PRO A 221 19.92 -9.10 -2.77
N ARG A 222 21.02 -9.84 -2.91
CA ARG A 222 22.34 -9.30 -3.27
C ARG A 222 22.41 -8.56 -4.61
N PHE A 223 21.40 -8.74 -5.47
CA PHE A 223 21.29 -8.03 -6.75
C PHE A 223 20.29 -6.88 -6.70
N PHE A 224 19.59 -6.70 -5.58
CA PHE A 224 18.62 -5.63 -5.46
C PHE A 224 19.31 -4.29 -5.27
N LYS A 225 18.84 -3.30 -6.02
CA LYS A 225 19.22 -1.91 -5.84
C LYS A 225 18.01 -1.17 -5.27
N GLY A 226 18.07 -0.90 -3.98
CA GLY A 226 17.01 -0.24 -3.26
C GLY A 226 16.92 1.24 -3.63
N LEU A 227 15.72 1.76 -3.77
CA LEU A 227 15.44 3.17 -4.04
C LEU A 227 14.83 3.88 -2.84
N GLY A 228 14.17 3.14 -1.94
CA GLY A 228 13.53 3.68 -0.77
C GLY A 228 12.29 2.90 -0.35
N PHE A 229 11.43 3.55 0.42
CA PHE A 229 10.19 2.97 0.92
C PHE A 229 8.97 3.62 0.29
N ALA A 230 8.03 2.79 -0.11
CA ALA A 230 6.71 3.21 -0.56
C ALA A 230 5.97 3.92 0.58
N GLY A 231 5.44 5.09 0.26
CA GLY A 231 4.76 5.93 1.23
C GLY A 231 3.27 5.61 1.37
N SER A 232 2.40 6.61 1.22
CA SER A 232 0.98 6.47 1.43
C SER A 232 0.22 6.02 0.17
N ASP A 233 -0.97 5.52 0.41
CA ASP A 233 -1.89 4.84 -0.50
C ASP A 233 -2.51 5.70 -1.60
N LEU A 234 -2.55 7.01 -1.45
CA LEU A 234 -3.29 7.91 -2.34
C LEU A 234 -2.47 8.46 -3.51
N ALA A 235 -1.15 8.54 -3.33
CA ALA A 235 -0.22 8.91 -4.37
C ALA A 235 0.93 7.91 -4.38
N SER A 236 1.27 7.37 -5.53
CA SER A 236 2.40 6.45 -5.66
C SER A 236 3.71 7.23 -5.55
N TYR A 237 4.13 7.50 -4.33
CA TYR A 237 5.39 8.14 -4.01
C TYR A 237 6.31 7.23 -3.19
N VAL A 238 7.60 7.48 -3.27
CA VAL A 238 8.63 6.74 -2.55
C VAL A 238 9.55 7.72 -1.83
N CYS A 239 9.76 7.50 -0.53
CA CYS A 239 10.78 8.19 0.25
C CYS A 239 12.16 7.62 -0.09
N LYS A 240 13.11 8.48 -0.47
CA LYS A 240 14.43 8.03 -0.92
C LYS A 240 15.24 7.38 0.17
N ALA A 241 15.94 6.33 -0.21
CA ALA A 241 16.81 5.55 0.66
C ALA A 241 17.95 6.37 1.27
N LYS A 242 18.48 7.38 0.59
CA LYS A 242 19.57 8.22 1.12
C LYS A 242 19.20 8.85 2.47
N HIS A 243 17.96 9.32 2.60
CA HIS A 243 17.51 9.94 3.85
C HIS A 243 17.34 8.91 4.99
N ILE A 244 17.11 7.63 4.67
CA ILE A 244 17.15 6.56 5.68
C ILE A 244 18.58 6.37 6.16
N VAL A 245 19.54 6.30 5.25
CA VAL A 245 20.96 6.15 5.59
C VAL A 245 21.48 7.32 6.44
N ASP A 246 20.99 8.53 6.21
CA ASP A 246 21.33 9.73 6.99
C ASP A 246 20.91 9.59 8.46
N THR A 247 19.92 8.74 8.78
CA THR A 247 19.55 8.43 10.19
C THR A 247 20.52 7.48 10.88
N GLY A 248 21.49 6.93 10.14
CA GLY A 248 22.46 5.95 10.60
C GLY A 248 22.01 4.49 10.42
N TRP A 249 20.77 4.23 10.00
CA TRP A 249 20.31 2.89 9.64
C TRP A 249 20.76 2.53 8.23
N LYS A 250 21.38 1.36 8.07
CA LYS A 250 21.86 0.86 6.77
C LYS A 250 21.09 -0.40 6.39
N PRO A 251 20.68 -0.58 5.13
CA PRO A 251 20.07 -1.82 4.71
C PRO A 251 21.06 -2.97 4.73
N VAL A 252 20.59 -4.14 5.13
CA VAL A 252 21.41 -5.35 5.18
C VAL A 252 21.50 -6.00 3.81
N GLU A 253 22.71 -6.31 3.34
CA GLU A 253 22.97 -7.06 2.10
C GLU A 253 22.40 -6.48 0.79
N VAL A 254 21.97 -5.22 0.77
CA VAL A 254 21.51 -4.55 -0.45
C VAL A 254 22.21 -3.21 -0.65
N GLU A 255 22.33 -2.79 -1.90
CA GLU A 255 22.87 -1.49 -2.25
C GLU A 255 21.74 -0.46 -2.46
N TRP A 256 22.01 0.78 -2.11
CA TRP A 256 21.16 1.91 -2.46
C TRP A 256 21.60 2.57 -3.75
N ARG A 257 20.63 3.11 -4.47
CA ARG A 257 20.86 3.88 -5.67
C ARG A 257 19.91 5.07 -5.73
N GLU A 258 20.42 6.21 -6.22
CA GLU A 258 19.56 7.33 -6.59
C GLU A 258 18.71 6.96 -7.82
N PRO A 259 17.44 7.36 -7.84
CA PRO A 259 16.53 7.12 -8.95
C PRO A 259 16.87 7.99 -10.16
N ALA A 260 16.41 7.55 -11.34
CA ALA A 260 16.40 8.40 -12.54
C ALA A 260 15.02 8.36 -13.20
N ILE A 261 14.57 9.49 -13.72
CA ILE A 261 13.31 9.62 -14.45
C ILE A 261 13.28 8.66 -15.63
N GLY A 262 12.16 7.94 -15.80
CA GLY A 262 11.96 6.94 -16.85
C GLY A 262 12.41 5.53 -16.50
N GLU A 263 13.12 5.33 -15.41
CA GLU A 263 13.46 3.99 -14.92
C GLU A 263 12.21 3.28 -14.37
N THR A 264 12.24 1.94 -14.45
CA THR A 264 11.20 1.10 -13.87
C THR A 264 11.65 0.63 -12.48
N LEU A 265 10.80 0.82 -11.49
CA LEU A 265 10.94 0.23 -10.18
C LEU A 265 9.84 -0.81 -9.92
N TRP A 266 10.08 -1.66 -8.94
CA TRP A 266 9.12 -2.65 -8.49
C TRP A 266 9.13 -2.76 -6.95
N LYS A 267 8.07 -3.33 -6.41
CA LYS A 267 7.96 -3.66 -5.00
C LYS A 267 7.16 -4.94 -4.77
N ILE A 268 7.27 -5.48 -3.57
CA ILE A 268 6.35 -6.48 -3.03
C ILE A 268 5.72 -5.90 -1.77
N GLY A 269 4.40 -5.83 -1.77
CA GLY A 269 3.64 -5.29 -0.66
C GLY A 269 2.52 -6.21 -0.21
N ARG A 270 2.00 -5.91 0.96
CA ARG A 270 0.93 -6.66 1.61
C ARG A 270 -0.35 -6.72 0.78
N THR A 271 -0.66 -5.65 0.05
CA THR A 271 -1.96 -5.43 -0.60
C THR A 271 -1.95 -5.77 -2.08
N SER A 272 -1.04 -5.20 -2.84
CA SER A 272 -0.98 -5.40 -4.28
C SER A 272 0.15 -6.34 -4.71
N GLU A 273 0.75 -7.06 -3.76
CA GLU A 273 1.81 -8.04 -4.04
C GLU A 273 2.95 -7.45 -4.87
N TYR A 274 3.34 -8.12 -5.96
CA TYR A 274 4.30 -7.58 -6.92
C TYR A 274 3.65 -6.55 -7.83
N THR A 275 4.21 -5.35 -7.86
CA THR A 275 3.82 -4.30 -8.80
C THR A 275 5.05 -3.60 -9.37
N GLU A 276 4.91 -3.10 -10.59
CA GLU A 276 5.91 -2.28 -11.25
C GLU A 276 5.35 -0.90 -11.58
N ALA A 277 6.22 0.10 -11.58
CA ALA A 277 5.88 1.46 -11.99
C ALA A 277 7.07 2.17 -12.63
N THR A 278 6.79 3.21 -13.40
CA THR A 278 7.82 4.07 -13.99
C THR A 278 8.00 5.32 -13.13
N ILE A 279 9.23 5.71 -12.88
CA ILE A 279 9.58 6.96 -12.21
C ILE A 279 9.24 8.13 -13.13
N THR A 280 8.36 9.00 -12.68
CA THR A 280 7.91 10.18 -13.44
C THR A 280 8.58 11.47 -12.99
N ASP A 281 9.01 11.51 -11.73
CA ASP A 281 9.77 12.61 -11.15
C ASP A 281 10.63 12.09 -9.99
N ASP A 282 11.80 12.66 -9.78
CA ASP A 282 12.77 12.19 -8.78
C ASP A 282 13.09 13.23 -7.70
N SER A 283 12.40 14.35 -7.67
CA SER A 283 12.61 15.41 -6.67
C SER A 283 11.32 16.21 -6.43
N VAL A 284 10.34 15.59 -5.79
CA VAL A 284 9.01 16.16 -5.59
C VAL A 284 8.84 16.64 -4.16
N HIS A 285 8.35 17.88 -4.02
CA HIS A 285 7.76 18.37 -2.78
C HIS A 285 6.26 18.14 -2.82
N GLY A 286 5.68 17.57 -1.77
CA GLY A 286 4.26 17.23 -1.74
C GLY A 286 3.69 17.10 -0.34
N THR A 287 2.37 17.22 -0.25
CA THR A 287 1.61 17.09 1.00
C THR A 287 0.84 15.78 1.00
N VAL A 288 0.98 15.01 2.04
CA VAL A 288 0.31 13.71 2.24
C VAL A 288 -0.73 13.84 3.36
N ASP A 289 -1.95 13.35 3.11
CA ASP A 289 -3.02 13.29 4.11
C ASP A 289 -2.91 11.98 4.91
N TYR A 290 -2.54 12.09 6.18
CA TYR A 290 -2.49 10.97 7.14
C TYR A 290 -3.85 10.73 7.85
N GLY A 291 -4.92 11.31 7.33
CA GLY A 291 -6.25 11.23 7.91
C GLY A 291 -6.51 12.27 9.01
N ASN A 292 -7.78 12.44 9.38
CA ASN A 292 -8.23 13.41 10.40
C ASN A 292 -7.71 14.84 10.18
N TYR A 293 -7.56 15.26 8.91
CA TYR A 293 -6.99 16.56 8.50
C TYR A 293 -5.52 16.77 8.93
N ASN A 294 -4.80 15.71 9.19
CA ASN A 294 -3.37 15.75 9.46
C ASN A 294 -2.59 15.68 8.15
N TYR A 295 -2.24 16.84 7.60
CA TYR A 295 -1.48 16.97 6.36
C TYR A 295 0.00 17.15 6.70
N ILE A 296 0.83 16.25 6.18
CA ILE A 296 2.27 16.22 6.42
C ILE A 296 2.98 16.54 5.11
N GLU A 297 3.88 17.52 5.15
CA GLU A 297 4.69 17.92 3.99
C GLU A 297 5.95 17.07 3.91
N PHE A 298 6.24 16.59 2.71
CA PHE A 298 7.46 15.85 2.39
C PHE A 298 8.19 16.53 1.24
N ASP A 299 9.51 16.44 1.27
CA ASP A 299 10.38 16.93 0.22
C ASP A 299 11.28 15.81 -0.32
N ASP A 300 11.80 16.03 -1.53
CA ASP A 300 12.73 15.14 -2.23
C ASP A 300 12.17 13.71 -2.42
N LEU A 301 10.87 13.60 -2.70
CA LEU A 301 10.19 12.34 -3.00
C LEU A 301 10.43 11.90 -4.45
N ILE A 302 10.35 10.58 -4.67
CA ILE A 302 10.19 9.99 -6.01
C ILE A 302 8.70 9.86 -6.30
N LEU A 303 8.23 10.38 -7.43
CA LEU A 303 6.88 10.17 -7.92
C LEU A 303 6.88 9.11 -9.02
N THR A 304 5.89 8.22 -8.98
CA THR A 304 5.78 7.12 -9.95
C THR A 304 4.40 7.06 -10.59
N THR A 305 4.26 6.32 -11.67
CA THR A 305 2.95 5.82 -12.11
C THR A 305 2.35 4.96 -11.02
N LYS A 306 1.09 4.50 -11.17
CA LYS A 306 0.44 3.73 -10.10
C LYS A 306 1.31 2.53 -9.66
N LEU A 307 1.76 2.54 -8.41
CA LEU A 307 2.59 1.53 -7.75
C LEU A 307 1.88 0.86 -6.56
N LEU A 308 1.07 1.60 -5.84
CA LEU A 308 0.60 1.27 -4.50
C LEU A 308 -0.91 1.15 -4.43
N ASP A 309 -1.37 0.30 -3.53
CA ASP A 309 -2.73 0.26 -3.00
C ASP A 309 -2.68 0.34 -1.45
N PRO A 310 -3.80 0.73 -0.77
CA PRO A 310 -3.85 0.83 0.69
C PRO A 310 -3.31 -0.42 1.40
N GLY A 311 -2.32 -0.21 2.29
CA GLY A 311 -1.62 -1.25 3.03
C GLY A 311 -0.28 -1.69 2.45
N ASP A 312 0.09 -1.22 1.25
CA ASP A 312 1.45 -1.40 0.71
C ASP A 312 2.48 -0.46 1.36
N SER A 313 2.03 0.46 2.18
CA SER A 313 2.88 1.36 2.97
C SER A 313 3.98 0.60 3.69
N GLY A 314 5.21 1.07 3.57
CA GLY A 314 6.39 0.43 4.12
C GLY A 314 7.06 -0.59 3.21
N SER A 315 6.49 -0.92 2.03
CA SER A 315 7.17 -1.78 1.05
C SER A 315 8.48 -1.16 0.59
N ALA A 316 9.56 -1.93 0.59
CA ALA A 316 10.79 -1.51 -0.07
C ALA A 316 10.61 -1.53 -1.59
N THR A 317 11.19 -0.54 -2.26
CA THR A 317 11.16 -0.40 -3.71
C THR A 317 12.53 -0.69 -4.31
N TRP A 318 12.55 -1.39 -5.43
CA TRP A 318 13.73 -1.91 -6.07
C TRP A 318 13.78 -1.49 -7.53
N LEU A 319 14.97 -1.19 -8.03
CA LEU A 319 15.19 -0.95 -9.45
C LEU A 319 15.04 -2.27 -10.22
N LYS A 320 14.37 -2.22 -11.38
CA LYS A 320 14.23 -3.36 -12.27
C LYS A 320 15.49 -3.61 -13.11
#